data_afda1f8c4e9ba5ee576ba4a78bc0c6d7
#
_entry.id   afda1f8c4e9ba5ee576ba4a78bc0c6d7
#
_cell.length_a   1.000
_cell.length_b   1.000
_cell.length_c   1.000
_cell.angle_alpha   90.00
_cell.angle_beta   90.00
_cell.angle_gamma   90.00
#
_symmetry.space_group_name_H-M   'P 1'
#
loop_
_entity.id
_entity.type
_entity.pdbx_description
1 polymer ?
#
loop_
_entity_poly.entity_id
_entity_poly.type
_entity_poly.pdbx_seq_one_letter_code
_entity_poly.pdbx_strand_id
1 'polypeptide(L)'
;MTALPDFKLEQHFSLWEFAARYNLAASDAQSMSLRDLLDLAAPAEQEAFDRSWLGYTETFGAPDLREAIAATYEKQQAGNILCFAGAEGLFAAMQVLLDRDSHAIVVTPNYQSAETVPLSLCAVTGIPLDPECGWRLDIDRVAAAIRSNTKLISINFPHNPTGKVLEQDRFDALIALCRKYGI
;
A
#
# COMPACT_ATOMS: atom_id res chain seq x y z
N MET A 1 13.49 -4.39 -19.38
CA MET A 1 12.82 -3.51 -18.42
C MET A 1 12.62 -2.16 -19.08
N THR A 2 11.39 -1.69 -19.13
CA THR A 2 11.08 -0.29 -19.47
C THR A 2 11.56 0.59 -18.32
N ALA A 3 12.06 1.80 -18.60
CA ALA A 3 12.43 2.74 -17.55
C ALA A 3 11.19 3.09 -16.73
N LEU A 4 11.35 3.23 -15.41
CA LEU A 4 10.28 3.77 -14.57
C LEU A 4 10.01 5.22 -15.01
N PRO A 5 8.75 5.60 -15.23
CA PRO A 5 8.42 6.99 -15.53
C PRO A 5 8.65 7.86 -14.29
N ASP A 6 8.86 9.16 -14.53
CA ASP A 6 8.99 10.15 -13.47
C ASP A 6 7.80 10.10 -12.51
N PHE A 7 8.07 10.21 -11.21
CA PHE A 7 7.04 10.22 -10.20
C PHE A 7 6.40 11.63 -10.11
N LYS A 8 5.42 11.86 -10.95
CA LYS A 8 4.78 13.18 -11.14
C LYS A 8 4.17 13.75 -9.86
N LEU A 9 3.62 12.89 -8.99
CA LEU A 9 3.02 13.31 -7.74
C LEU A 9 4.08 13.92 -6.81
N GLU A 10 5.24 13.26 -6.66
CA GLU A 10 6.34 13.78 -5.83
C GLU A 10 6.97 15.04 -6.43
N GLN A 11 7.04 15.12 -7.77
CA GLN A 11 7.47 16.37 -8.43
C GLN A 11 6.51 17.51 -8.15
N HIS A 12 5.20 17.25 -8.12
CA HIS A 12 4.20 18.24 -7.74
C HIS A 12 4.35 18.66 -6.28
N PHE A 13 4.45 17.72 -5.37
CA PHE A 13 4.61 18.01 -3.93
C PHE A 13 5.91 18.72 -3.62
N SER A 14 7.03 18.38 -4.27
CA SER A 14 8.31 19.09 -4.07
C SER A 14 8.23 20.59 -4.34
N LEU A 15 7.28 21.01 -5.18
CA LEU A 15 7.05 22.43 -5.49
C LEU A 15 6.00 23.08 -4.58
N TRP A 16 4.97 22.37 -4.20
CA TRP A 16 3.75 22.97 -3.66
C TRP A 16 3.39 22.56 -2.24
N GLU A 17 3.87 21.42 -1.75
CA GLU A 17 3.46 20.86 -0.44
C GLU A 17 3.61 21.86 0.70
N PHE A 18 4.76 22.58 0.74
CA PHE A 18 5.07 23.56 1.78
C PHE A 18 4.92 25.02 1.33
N ALA A 19 4.66 25.27 0.05
CA ALA A 19 4.52 26.60 -0.53
C ALA A 19 3.05 27.03 -0.72
N ALA A 20 2.15 26.09 -0.93
CA ALA A 20 0.74 26.39 -1.13
C ALA A 20 0.10 26.89 0.17
N ARG A 21 -0.64 28.00 0.07
CA ARG A 21 -1.41 28.54 1.21
C ARG A 21 -2.47 27.55 1.72
N TYR A 22 -3.05 26.77 0.83
CA TYR A 22 -4.04 25.73 1.12
C TYR A 22 -3.67 24.49 0.33
N ASN A 23 -3.18 23.46 1.01
CA ASN A 23 -2.92 22.16 0.40
C ASN A 23 -4.11 21.25 0.63
N LEU A 24 -4.92 21.05 -0.41
CA LEU A 24 -6.09 20.17 -0.40
C LEU A 24 -5.81 18.79 -1.04
N ALA A 25 -4.56 18.56 -1.46
CA ALA A 25 -4.16 17.34 -2.15
C ALA A 25 -3.48 16.29 -1.22
N ALA A 26 -3.11 16.70 0.01
CA ALA A 26 -2.55 15.77 0.98
C ALA A 26 -3.62 14.82 1.52
N SER A 27 -3.29 13.53 1.59
CA SER A 27 -4.13 12.49 2.21
C SER A 27 -3.59 12.03 3.56
N ASP A 28 -2.59 12.72 4.08
CA ASP A 28 -1.92 12.40 5.34
C ASP A 28 -2.80 12.72 6.55
N ALA A 29 -2.56 11.99 7.63
CA ALA A 29 -3.06 12.38 8.94
C ALA A 29 -2.39 13.70 9.39
N GLN A 30 -3.08 14.47 10.23
CA GLN A 30 -2.48 15.68 10.81
C GLN A 30 -1.21 15.33 11.57
N SER A 31 -0.11 15.98 11.21
CA SER A 31 1.17 15.82 11.91
C SER A 31 1.10 16.39 13.31
N MET A 32 1.87 15.80 14.21
CA MET A 32 2.04 16.28 15.58
C MET A 32 3.51 16.33 15.96
N SER A 33 3.86 17.07 17.00
CA SER A 33 5.21 17.05 17.52
C SER A 33 5.51 15.73 18.24
N LEU A 34 6.79 15.37 18.34
CA LEU A 34 7.22 14.23 19.14
C LEU A 34 6.76 14.36 20.62
N ARG A 35 6.76 15.58 21.14
CA ARG A 35 6.29 15.85 22.51
C ARG A 35 4.81 15.52 22.65
N ASP A 36 3.98 16.00 21.73
CA ASP A 36 2.54 15.73 21.77
C ASP A 36 2.25 14.21 21.67
N LEU A 37 3.04 13.49 20.87
CA LEU A 37 2.93 12.03 20.78
C LEU A 37 3.31 11.34 22.09
N LEU A 38 4.42 11.73 22.69
CA LEU A 38 4.90 11.15 23.95
C LEU A 38 3.98 11.48 25.14
N ASP A 39 3.33 12.64 25.13
CA ASP A 39 2.36 13.02 26.16
C ASP A 39 1.09 12.11 26.16
N LEU A 40 0.83 11.39 25.04
CA LEU A 40 -0.20 10.36 24.95
C LEU A 40 0.24 9.00 25.52
N ALA A 41 1.54 8.79 25.67
CA ALA A 41 2.11 7.52 26.11
C ALA A 41 2.12 7.39 27.64
N ALA A 42 2.05 6.15 28.14
CA ALA A 42 2.22 5.89 29.57
C ALA A 42 3.66 6.22 30.01
N PRO A 43 3.90 6.56 31.32
CA PRO A 43 5.23 6.91 31.80
C PRO A 43 6.32 5.87 31.51
N ALA A 44 5.97 4.58 31.55
CA ALA A 44 6.91 3.50 31.25
C ALA A 44 7.31 3.48 29.75
N GLU A 45 6.40 3.85 28.87
CA GLU A 45 6.65 3.95 27.42
C GLU A 45 7.51 5.19 27.09
N GLN A 46 7.28 6.31 27.77
CA GLN A 46 8.12 7.49 27.66
C GLN A 46 9.55 7.18 28.11
N GLU A 47 9.71 6.49 29.24
CA GLU A 47 11.03 6.07 29.74
C GLU A 47 11.72 5.08 28.76
N ALA A 48 10.97 4.15 28.17
CA ALA A 48 11.48 3.22 27.16
C ALA A 48 11.95 3.98 25.92
N PHE A 49 11.19 4.98 25.47
CA PHE A 49 11.57 5.83 24.34
C PHE A 49 12.86 6.61 24.65
N ASP A 50 13.00 7.22 25.81
CA ASP A 50 14.18 7.98 26.22
C ASP A 50 15.45 7.12 26.27
N ARG A 51 15.28 5.80 26.49
CA ARG A 51 16.36 4.82 26.50
C ARG A 51 16.54 4.09 25.18
N SER A 52 15.87 4.52 24.12
CA SER A 52 15.95 3.86 22.82
C SER A 52 17.39 3.75 22.33
N TRP A 53 17.78 2.57 21.92
CA TRP A 53 19.08 2.32 21.34
C TRP A 53 19.09 2.72 19.86
N LEU A 54 19.97 3.66 19.49
CA LEU A 54 20.08 4.17 18.12
C LEU A 54 21.05 3.32 17.26
N GLY A 55 21.08 2.02 17.46
CA GLY A 55 21.84 1.06 16.69
C GLY A 55 20.96 0.25 15.74
N TYR A 56 21.55 -0.82 15.17
CA TYR A 56 20.81 -1.75 14.35
C TYR A 56 19.77 -2.51 15.18
N THR A 57 18.64 -2.80 14.54
CA THR A 57 17.63 -3.74 15.01
C THR A 57 17.53 -4.93 14.07
N GLU A 58 16.63 -5.87 14.33
CA GLU A 58 16.42 -7.06 13.52
C GLU A 58 15.99 -6.71 12.09
N THR A 59 16.50 -7.48 11.13
CA THR A 59 16.26 -7.26 9.70
C THR A 59 14.78 -7.20 9.32
N PHE A 60 13.94 -7.93 10.02
CA PHE A 60 12.49 -7.96 9.75
C PHE A 60 11.71 -6.86 10.47
N GLY A 61 12.37 -6.07 11.30
CA GLY A 61 11.80 -5.11 12.23
C GLY A 61 11.90 -5.56 13.69
N ALA A 62 11.95 -4.61 14.60
CA ALA A 62 12.04 -4.89 16.05
C ALA A 62 10.89 -5.81 16.51
N PRO A 63 11.15 -6.79 17.36
CA PRO A 63 10.15 -7.78 17.80
C PRO A 63 8.90 -7.13 18.40
N ASP A 64 9.08 -6.18 19.31
CA ASP A 64 8.01 -5.44 19.96
C ASP A 64 7.14 -4.64 18.97
N LEU A 65 7.75 -4.01 17.97
CA LEU A 65 7.03 -3.34 16.90
C LEU A 65 6.19 -4.34 16.09
N ARG A 66 6.76 -5.48 15.72
CA ARG A 66 6.07 -6.53 14.96
C ARG A 66 4.92 -7.15 15.76
N GLU A 67 5.07 -7.32 17.07
CA GLU A 67 4.02 -7.76 17.98
C GLU A 67 2.89 -6.73 18.05
N ALA A 68 3.23 -5.44 18.22
CA ALA A 68 2.25 -4.37 18.25
C ALA A 68 1.47 -4.24 16.93
N ILE A 69 2.14 -4.38 15.78
CA ILE A 69 1.49 -4.40 14.48
C ILE A 69 0.57 -5.63 14.37
N ALA A 70 1.05 -6.83 14.71
CA ALA A 70 0.26 -8.06 14.64
C ALA A 70 -1.01 -7.98 15.50
N ALA A 71 -0.94 -7.34 16.66
CA ALA A 71 -2.08 -7.15 17.56
C ALA A 71 -3.20 -6.27 16.96
N THR A 72 -2.94 -5.50 15.90
CA THR A 72 -3.98 -4.76 15.18
C THR A 72 -4.79 -5.64 14.21
N TYR A 73 -4.41 -6.89 14.00
CA TYR A 73 -5.07 -7.84 13.12
C TYR A 73 -5.63 -9.04 13.90
N GLU A 74 -6.79 -9.55 13.49
CA GLU A 74 -7.42 -10.69 14.17
C GLU A 74 -6.65 -12.01 14.02
N LYS A 75 -5.91 -12.18 12.92
CA LYS A 75 -5.34 -13.49 12.54
C LYS A 75 -3.84 -13.42 12.19
N GLN A 76 -3.15 -12.34 12.54
CA GLN A 76 -1.72 -12.22 12.27
C GLN A 76 -0.89 -12.48 13.53
N GLN A 77 0.34 -12.88 13.33
CA GLN A 77 1.36 -13.09 14.34
C GLN A 77 2.60 -12.28 13.98
N ALA A 78 3.43 -11.92 14.95
CA ALA A 78 4.68 -11.18 14.71
C ALA A 78 5.57 -11.82 13.61
N GLY A 79 5.56 -13.17 13.52
CA GLY A 79 6.26 -13.92 12.48
C GLY A 79 5.81 -13.65 11.05
N ASN A 80 4.58 -13.10 10.87
CA ASN A 80 4.01 -12.75 9.56
C ASN A 80 4.24 -11.29 9.17
N ILE A 81 4.89 -10.50 10.04
CA ILE A 81 5.09 -9.06 9.83
C ILE A 81 6.52 -8.80 9.38
N LEU A 82 6.65 -8.01 8.32
CA LEU A 82 7.90 -7.41 7.86
C LEU A 82 7.75 -5.90 7.86
N CYS A 83 8.72 -5.19 8.45
CA CYS A 83 8.70 -3.74 8.50
C CYS A 83 9.54 -3.15 7.36
N PHE A 84 8.96 -2.22 6.63
CA PHE A 84 9.60 -1.50 5.52
C PHE A 84 9.37 0.00 5.64
N ALA A 85 10.20 0.78 4.98
CA ALA A 85 9.96 2.20 4.81
C ALA A 85 8.97 2.44 3.66
N GLY A 86 7.77 2.95 3.97
CA GLY A 86 6.78 3.41 3.00
C GLY A 86 6.54 2.45 1.81
N ALA A 87 6.70 2.96 0.59
CA ALA A 87 6.48 2.22 -0.66
C ALA A 87 7.57 1.17 -0.98
N GLU A 88 8.66 1.09 -0.20
CA GLU A 88 9.73 0.11 -0.41
C GLU A 88 9.21 -1.33 -0.33
N GLY A 89 8.34 -1.62 0.64
CA GLY A 89 7.73 -2.94 0.78
C GLY A 89 6.89 -3.33 -0.44
N LEU A 90 6.14 -2.38 -0.98
CA LEU A 90 5.37 -2.57 -2.21
C LEU A 90 6.29 -2.85 -3.41
N PHE A 91 7.34 -2.05 -3.56
CA PHE A 91 8.33 -2.24 -4.63
C PHE A 91 9.02 -3.60 -4.53
N ALA A 92 9.49 -3.97 -3.34
CA ALA A 92 10.15 -5.26 -3.10
C ALA A 92 9.21 -6.44 -3.38
N ALA A 93 7.96 -6.39 -2.94
CA ALA A 93 6.97 -7.42 -3.22
C ALA A 93 6.74 -7.60 -4.73
N MET A 94 6.59 -6.51 -5.47
CA MET A 94 6.42 -6.56 -6.93
C MET A 94 7.63 -7.12 -7.65
N GLN A 95 8.85 -6.78 -7.20
CA GLN A 95 10.10 -7.34 -7.76
C GLN A 95 10.23 -8.86 -7.54
N VAL A 96 9.71 -9.36 -6.44
CA VAL A 96 9.74 -10.80 -6.12
C VAL A 96 8.66 -11.57 -6.88
N LEU A 97 7.48 -10.97 -7.08
CA LEU A 97 6.32 -11.63 -7.66
C LEU A 97 6.26 -11.57 -9.19
N LEU A 98 6.87 -10.55 -9.80
CA LEU A 98 6.71 -10.24 -11.22
C LEU A 98 8.02 -10.38 -11.98
N ASP A 99 7.91 -10.94 -13.19
CA ASP A 99 8.95 -11.03 -14.20
C ASP A 99 8.38 -10.60 -15.57
N ARG A 100 9.19 -10.70 -16.64
CA ARG A 100 8.79 -10.28 -17.99
C ARG A 100 7.62 -11.08 -18.57
N ASP A 101 7.48 -12.31 -18.14
CA ASP A 101 6.46 -13.25 -18.62
C ASP A 101 5.18 -13.22 -17.78
N SER A 102 5.20 -12.47 -16.69
CA SER A 102 4.08 -12.29 -15.78
C SER A 102 3.05 -11.30 -16.35
N HIS A 103 1.86 -11.33 -15.76
CA HIS A 103 0.80 -10.35 -15.97
C HIS A 103 0.31 -9.82 -14.61
N ALA A 104 0.07 -8.52 -14.54
CA ALA A 104 -0.54 -7.88 -13.39
C ALA A 104 -1.85 -7.18 -13.76
N ILE A 105 -2.79 -7.17 -12.83
CA ILE A 105 -4.02 -6.37 -12.90
C ILE A 105 -3.87 -5.24 -11.90
N VAL A 106 -4.13 -3.99 -12.33
CA VAL A 106 -4.02 -2.80 -11.48
C VAL A 106 -5.33 -2.04 -11.48
N VAL A 107 -5.92 -1.84 -10.32
CA VAL A 107 -7.11 -1.00 -10.17
C VAL A 107 -6.68 0.47 -10.21
N THR A 108 -7.37 1.29 -11.02
CA THR A 108 -7.03 2.70 -11.24
C THR A 108 -8.23 3.63 -10.96
N PRO A 109 -8.00 4.89 -10.57
CA PRO A 109 -6.71 5.48 -10.22
C PRO A 109 -6.09 4.81 -8.98
N ASN A 110 -4.77 4.91 -8.82
CA ASN A 110 -4.06 4.35 -7.67
C ASN A 110 -2.86 5.24 -7.33
N TYR A 111 -2.15 4.93 -6.24
CA TYR A 111 -0.86 5.55 -5.97
C TYR A 111 0.12 5.21 -7.09
N GLN A 112 0.83 6.21 -7.60
CA GLN A 112 1.57 6.07 -8.86
C GLN A 112 2.55 4.89 -8.87
N SER A 113 3.25 4.59 -7.77
CA SER A 113 4.16 3.44 -7.70
C SER A 113 3.43 2.11 -7.86
N ALA A 114 2.19 1.99 -7.36
CA ALA A 114 1.38 0.79 -7.51
C ALA A 114 0.94 0.53 -8.96
N GLU A 115 0.96 1.56 -9.80
CA GLU A 115 0.68 1.47 -11.24
C GLU A 115 1.97 1.29 -12.06
N THR A 116 3.00 2.09 -11.79
CA THR A 116 4.18 2.20 -12.65
C THR A 116 5.21 1.10 -12.43
N VAL A 117 5.33 0.57 -11.20
CA VAL A 117 6.25 -0.53 -10.93
C VAL A 117 5.87 -1.78 -11.71
N PRO A 118 4.61 -2.28 -11.68
CA PRO A 118 4.21 -3.42 -12.52
C PRO A 118 4.41 -3.15 -14.01
N LEU A 119 4.09 -1.94 -14.50
CA LEU A 119 4.28 -1.55 -15.90
C LEU A 119 5.74 -1.62 -16.36
N SER A 120 6.69 -1.45 -15.45
CA SER A 120 8.12 -1.57 -15.76
C SER A 120 8.61 -3.02 -15.80
N LEU A 121 7.88 -3.94 -15.21
CA LEU A 121 8.27 -5.34 -15.01
C LEU A 121 7.59 -6.29 -15.99
N CYS A 122 6.28 -6.11 -16.25
CA CYS A 122 5.46 -7.07 -16.97
C CYS A 122 4.32 -6.43 -17.77
N ALA A 123 3.51 -7.27 -18.42
CA ALA A 123 2.25 -6.85 -19.03
C ALA A 123 1.22 -6.50 -17.95
N VAL A 124 0.49 -5.40 -18.14
CA VAL A 124 -0.50 -4.91 -17.17
C VAL A 124 -1.86 -4.68 -17.83
N THR A 125 -2.92 -5.06 -17.12
CA THR A 125 -4.30 -4.66 -17.44
C THR A 125 -4.83 -3.71 -16.36
N GLY A 126 -5.18 -2.48 -16.74
CA GLY A 126 -5.83 -1.53 -15.85
C GLY A 126 -7.34 -1.80 -15.71
N ILE A 127 -7.85 -1.74 -14.49
CA ILE A 127 -9.29 -1.80 -14.18
C ILE A 127 -9.70 -0.43 -13.62
N PRO A 128 -10.23 0.47 -14.44
CA PRO A 128 -10.65 1.77 -13.97
C PRO A 128 -11.91 1.64 -13.10
N LEU A 129 -11.88 2.33 -11.95
CA LEU A 129 -13.06 2.59 -11.15
C LEU A 129 -13.88 3.68 -11.83
N ASP A 130 -15.19 3.49 -11.90
CA ASP A 130 -16.10 4.40 -12.59
C ASP A 130 -16.75 5.37 -11.58
N PRO A 131 -16.54 6.69 -11.73
CA PRO A 131 -17.19 7.69 -10.89
C PRO A 131 -18.72 7.64 -11.00
N GLU A 132 -19.27 7.35 -12.19
CA GLU A 132 -20.71 7.24 -12.43
C GLU A 132 -21.33 6.05 -11.65
N CYS A 133 -20.51 5.03 -11.35
CA CYS A 133 -20.89 3.87 -10.53
C CYS A 133 -20.45 4.02 -9.06
N GLY A 134 -20.13 5.23 -8.59
CA GLY A 134 -19.68 5.49 -7.22
C GLY A 134 -18.36 4.86 -6.86
N TRP A 135 -17.43 4.78 -7.83
CA TRP A 135 -16.08 4.23 -7.66
C TRP A 135 -16.06 2.76 -7.20
N ARG A 136 -17.07 2.00 -7.57
CA ARG A 136 -17.20 0.60 -7.17
C ARG A 136 -16.27 -0.28 -7.98
N LEU A 137 -15.57 -1.22 -7.30
CA LEU A 137 -14.78 -2.25 -7.98
C LEU A 137 -15.71 -3.29 -8.63
N ASP A 138 -15.58 -3.44 -9.94
CA ASP A 138 -16.30 -4.45 -10.71
C ASP A 138 -15.49 -5.76 -10.73
N ILE A 139 -15.96 -6.75 -9.96
CA ILE A 139 -15.31 -8.07 -9.84
C ILE A 139 -15.37 -8.86 -11.13
N ASP A 140 -16.42 -8.70 -11.93
CA ASP A 140 -16.54 -9.41 -13.21
C ASP A 140 -15.51 -8.90 -14.22
N ARG A 141 -15.24 -7.59 -14.22
CA ARG A 141 -14.15 -7.01 -15.02
C ARG A 141 -12.77 -7.50 -14.56
N VAL A 142 -12.55 -7.62 -13.25
CA VAL A 142 -11.32 -8.21 -12.72
C VAL A 142 -11.19 -9.66 -13.19
N ALA A 143 -12.25 -10.47 -13.05
CA ALA A 143 -12.26 -11.86 -13.46
C ALA A 143 -11.99 -12.03 -14.97
N ALA A 144 -12.58 -11.18 -15.81
CA ALA A 144 -12.39 -11.20 -17.26
C ALA A 144 -10.95 -10.79 -17.67
N ALA A 145 -10.24 -10.03 -16.84
CA ALA A 145 -8.87 -9.61 -17.08
C ALA A 145 -7.81 -10.66 -16.68
N ILE A 146 -8.18 -11.70 -15.93
CA ILE A 146 -7.25 -12.73 -15.49
C ILE A 146 -6.76 -13.55 -16.69
N ARG A 147 -5.46 -13.75 -16.76
CA ARG A 147 -4.73 -14.58 -17.73
C ARG A 147 -4.06 -15.74 -17.01
N SER A 148 -3.63 -16.76 -17.77
CA SER A 148 -2.91 -17.91 -17.21
C SER A 148 -1.59 -17.55 -16.51
N ASN A 149 -1.01 -16.39 -16.87
CA ASN A 149 0.22 -15.85 -16.30
C ASN A 149 -0.01 -14.66 -15.36
N THR A 150 -1.25 -14.39 -14.93
CA THR A 150 -1.51 -13.34 -13.92
C THR A 150 -0.93 -13.76 -12.57
N LYS A 151 -0.13 -12.88 -11.97
CA LYS A 151 0.58 -13.11 -10.70
C LYS A 151 0.23 -12.10 -9.62
N LEU A 152 -0.37 -10.96 -10.01
CA LEU A 152 -0.67 -9.88 -9.08
C LEU A 152 -1.98 -9.19 -9.46
N ILE A 153 -2.78 -8.88 -8.45
CA ILE A 153 -3.87 -7.91 -8.53
C ILE A 153 -3.57 -6.81 -7.50
N SER A 154 -3.25 -5.61 -8.00
CA SER A 154 -2.95 -4.44 -7.17
C SER A 154 -4.21 -3.63 -6.91
N ILE A 155 -4.58 -3.53 -5.63
CA ILE A 155 -5.74 -2.76 -5.15
C ILE A 155 -5.31 -1.82 -4.02
N ASN A 156 -6.13 -0.79 -3.79
CA ASN A 156 -5.95 0.16 -2.69
C ASN A 156 -7.33 0.51 -2.10
N PHE A 157 -7.66 -0.08 -0.95
CA PHE A 157 -8.91 0.21 -0.23
C PHE A 157 -8.67 0.23 1.29
N PRO A 158 -9.26 1.19 2.03
CA PRO A 158 -10.03 2.34 1.53
C PRO A 158 -9.29 3.10 0.45
N HIS A 159 -10.01 3.47 -0.62
CA HIS A 159 -9.39 3.90 -1.87
C HIS A 159 -8.85 5.33 -1.79
N ASN A 160 -7.57 5.53 -2.00
CA ASN A 160 -6.98 6.84 -2.26
C ASN A 160 -6.93 7.05 -3.80
N PRO A 161 -7.57 8.12 -4.37
CA PRO A 161 -8.03 9.34 -3.68
C PRO A 161 -9.54 9.44 -3.43
N THR A 162 -10.37 8.43 -3.75
CA THR A 162 -11.85 8.60 -3.75
C THR A 162 -12.52 8.40 -2.39
N GLY A 163 -11.81 7.83 -1.41
CA GLY A 163 -12.38 7.46 -0.11
C GLY A 163 -13.32 6.24 -0.16
N LYS A 164 -13.46 5.59 -1.32
CA LYS A 164 -14.32 4.41 -1.45
C LYS A 164 -13.83 3.27 -0.59
N VAL A 165 -14.74 2.67 0.17
CA VAL A 165 -14.50 1.42 0.92
C VAL A 165 -14.91 0.23 0.04
N LEU A 166 -14.15 -0.85 0.06
CA LEU A 166 -14.52 -2.09 -0.60
C LEU A 166 -15.53 -2.85 0.27
N GLU A 167 -16.68 -3.16 -0.29
CA GLU A 167 -17.73 -3.92 0.37
C GLU A 167 -17.24 -5.36 0.66
N GLN A 168 -17.62 -5.92 1.81
CA GLN A 168 -17.13 -7.21 2.29
C GLN A 168 -17.38 -8.35 1.28
N ASP A 169 -18.56 -8.40 0.69
CA ASP A 169 -18.93 -9.40 -0.32
C ASP A 169 -18.03 -9.33 -1.57
N ARG A 170 -17.63 -8.12 -1.98
CA ARG A 170 -16.71 -7.90 -3.09
C ARG A 170 -15.28 -8.27 -2.74
N PHE A 171 -14.85 -7.97 -1.52
CA PHE A 171 -13.55 -8.39 -1.03
C PHE A 171 -13.46 -9.93 -0.99
N ASP A 172 -14.50 -10.59 -0.45
CA ASP A 172 -14.57 -12.05 -0.40
C ASP A 172 -14.57 -12.68 -1.80
N ALA A 173 -15.30 -12.08 -2.74
CA ALA A 173 -15.30 -12.50 -4.13
C ALA A 173 -13.92 -12.34 -4.79
N LEU A 174 -13.22 -11.23 -4.54
CA LEU A 174 -11.87 -11.01 -5.04
C LEU A 174 -10.89 -12.06 -4.47
N ILE A 175 -10.95 -12.32 -3.16
CA ILE A 175 -10.12 -13.35 -2.51
C ILE A 175 -10.42 -14.74 -3.09
N ALA A 176 -11.70 -15.05 -3.37
CA ALA A 176 -12.08 -16.31 -4.00
C ALA A 176 -11.48 -16.44 -5.41
N LEU A 177 -11.47 -15.34 -6.20
CA LEU A 177 -10.80 -15.33 -7.51
C LEU A 177 -9.29 -15.57 -7.37
N CYS A 178 -8.62 -14.85 -6.48
CA CYS A 178 -7.19 -15.04 -6.26
C CYS A 178 -6.85 -16.48 -5.90
N ARG A 179 -7.59 -17.08 -4.97
CA ARG A 179 -7.43 -18.50 -4.59
C ARG A 179 -7.66 -19.47 -5.75
N LYS A 180 -8.70 -19.21 -6.55
CA LYS A 180 -9.04 -20.05 -7.71
C LYS A 180 -7.94 -20.07 -8.76
N TYR A 181 -7.28 -18.95 -8.99
CA TYR A 181 -6.29 -18.80 -10.05
C TYR A 181 -4.83 -18.82 -9.55
N GLY A 182 -4.60 -18.91 -8.24
CA GLY A 182 -3.26 -18.94 -7.63
C GLY A 182 -2.54 -17.59 -7.71
N ILE A 183 -3.29 -16.51 -7.53
CA ILE A 183 -2.80 -15.12 -7.55
C ILE A 183 -2.60 -14.62 -6.12
#